data_54aae016fe8f7f4ac4aa06eb7a39d2eb
#
_entry.id   54aae016fe8f7f4ac4aa06eb7a39d2eb
#
_cell.length_a   1.000
_cell.length_b   1.000
_cell.length_c   1.000
_cell.angle_alpha   90.00
_cell.angle_beta   90.00
_cell.angle_gamma   90.00
#
_symmetry.space_group_name_H-M   'P 1'
#
loop_
_entity.id
_entity.type
_entity.pdbx_description
1 polymer ?
#
loop_
_entity_poly.entity_id
_entity_poly.type
_entity_poly.pdbx_seq_one_letter_code
_entity_poly.pdbx_strand_id
1 'polypeptide(L)'
;MRYYLIVGEASGDLHASHLMAALRRVDDAAEFRFFGGDKMSDVGGIRVRHYRELAYMGFVPVLMHLPTIFRNMAKCKRDIVEWQPDALILVDYPGFNLDIAHYIHSHTQIPVYYYISPKIWAWKEWRIKNIKRDVDQLFSILPFEVPFFEQKHHYPIHYVGNPTAEEVRQFRESYTESADEFRRRHNLSSRPIIALLAGSRRQEIKDNLPAMIDAASRFADHQMVLACAPGIPMDYYRKFVDGRGVELVTDDTYALLSHARAAVVTSGTATLETALFNVPQVVCYETPLPRLIAFLRRHILKVKYISLVNLIADREVVRELVADTFSAENIASELSRLLPEGEYRSRMLAGYGEVMGKIGEDSPSECTAHIIYELVKKI
;
A
#
# COMPACT_ATOMS: atom_id res chain seq x y z
N MET A 1 -28.24 -8.33 4.86
CA MET A 1 -27.29 -9.45 5.12
C MET A 1 -26.34 -9.08 6.24
N ARG A 2 -25.76 -10.08 6.93
CA ARG A 2 -24.80 -9.90 8.04
C ARG A 2 -23.39 -10.15 7.56
N TYR A 3 -22.52 -9.14 7.63
CA TYR A 3 -21.14 -9.20 7.19
C TYR A 3 -20.19 -9.06 8.38
N TYR A 4 -19.29 -10.03 8.54
CA TYR A 4 -18.23 -9.95 9.55
C TYR A 4 -16.90 -9.60 8.90
N LEU A 5 -16.25 -8.49 9.32
CA LEU A 5 -15.01 -8.03 8.71
C LEU A 5 -13.84 -8.09 9.70
N ILE A 6 -12.63 -8.42 9.21
CA ILE A 6 -11.42 -8.44 10.03
C ILE A 6 -10.29 -7.70 9.32
N VAL A 7 -9.76 -6.67 9.98
CA VAL A 7 -8.58 -5.93 9.56
C VAL A 7 -7.53 -5.91 10.66
N GLY A 8 -6.27 -5.79 10.32
CA GLY A 8 -5.15 -5.81 11.26
C GLY A 8 -4.37 -4.51 11.37
N GLU A 9 -4.64 -3.51 10.53
CA GLU A 9 -3.89 -2.26 10.48
C GLU A 9 -4.70 -1.09 9.92
N ALA A 10 -4.14 0.13 9.96
CA ALA A 10 -4.83 1.35 9.57
C ALA A 10 -5.22 1.38 8.09
N SER A 11 -4.39 0.85 7.18
CA SER A 11 -4.71 0.74 5.75
C SER A 11 -5.88 -0.21 5.52
N GLY A 12 -5.90 -1.35 6.22
CA GLY A 12 -7.02 -2.28 6.19
C GLY A 12 -8.32 -1.65 6.69
N ASP A 13 -8.27 -0.83 7.76
CA ASP A 13 -9.42 -0.09 8.30
C ASP A 13 -10.00 0.89 7.27
N LEU A 14 -9.14 1.61 6.55
CA LEU A 14 -9.56 2.51 5.47
C LEU A 14 -10.23 1.73 4.32
N HIS A 15 -9.58 0.71 3.79
CA HIS A 15 -10.13 -0.06 2.66
C HIS A 15 -11.41 -0.82 3.04
N ALA A 16 -11.48 -1.37 4.26
CA ALA A 16 -12.67 -2.02 4.75
C ALA A 16 -13.82 -1.04 4.98
N SER A 17 -13.55 0.19 5.43
CA SER A 17 -14.60 1.22 5.57
C SER A 17 -15.22 1.60 4.22
N HIS A 18 -14.41 1.73 3.16
CA HIS A 18 -14.91 1.95 1.81
C HIS A 18 -15.74 0.75 1.31
N LEU A 19 -15.29 -0.47 1.56
CA LEU A 19 -16.06 -1.68 1.21
C LEU A 19 -17.39 -1.76 1.98
N MET A 20 -17.41 -1.46 3.28
CA MET A 20 -18.65 -1.41 4.07
C MET A 20 -19.62 -0.35 3.54
N ALA A 21 -19.11 0.83 3.17
CA ALA A 21 -19.93 1.88 2.57
C ALA A 21 -20.51 1.45 1.21
N ALA A 22 -19.71 0.74 0.39
CA ALA A 22 -20.17 0.17 -0.88
C ALA A 22 -21.21 -0.95 -0.68
N LEU A 23 -21.00 -1.86 0.29
CA LEU A 23 -21.97 -2.90 0.64
C LEU A 23 -23.31 -2.31 1.07
N ARG A 24 -23.32 -1.20 1.82
CA ARG A 24 -24.58 -0.51 2.18
C ARG A 24 -25.35 0.05 0.99
N ARG A 25 -24.64 0.40 -0.10
CA ARG A 25 -25.32 0.88 -1.32
C ARG A 25 -26.00 -0.23 -2.12
N VAL A 26 -25.51 -1.46 -2.03
CA VAL A 26 -26.08 -2.62 -2.74
C VAL A 26 -26.98 -3.48 -1.85
N ASP A 27 -26.89 -3.32 -0.53
CA ASP A 27 -27.66 -4.04 0.49
C ASP A 27 -28.14 -3.07 1.58
N ASP A 28 -29.33 -2.52 1.42
CA ASP A 28 -29.94 -1.56 2.35
C ASP A 28 -30.12 -2.12 3.78
N ALA A 29 -30.18 -3.47 3.92
CA ALA A 29 -30.29 -4.17 5.18
C ALA A 29 -28.94 -4.70 5.72
N ALA A 30 -27.81 -4.19 5.21
CA ALA A 30 -26.49 -4.63 5.61
C ALA A 30 -26.21 -4.36 7.10
N GLU A 31 -25.92 -5.42 7.84
CA GLU A 31 -25.46 -5.37 9.21
C GLU A 31 -23.98 -5.74 9.28
N PHE A 32 -23.20 -4.95 10.04
CA PHE A 32 -21.76 -5.16 10.17
C PHE A 32 -21.35 -5.44 11.59
N ARG A 33 -20.45 -6.43 11.75
CA ARG A 33 -19.72 -6.70 12.97
C ARG A 33 -18.25 -6.90 12.61
N PHE A 34 -17.31 -6.32 13.40
CA PHE A 34 -15.94 -6.30 12.91
C PHE A 34 -14.87 -6.17 13.99
N PHE A 35 -13.69 -6.68 13.64
CA PHE A 35 -12.41 -6.30 14.20
C PHE A 35 -11.80 -5.24 13.29
N GLY A 36 -11.73 -3.98 13.73
CA GLY A 36 -11.36 -2.85 12.88
C GLY A 36 -11.04 -1.59 13.66
N GLY A 37 -11.08 -0.46 13.01
CA GLY A 37 -10.75 0.82 13.61
C GLY A 37 -11.87 1.85 13.57
N ASP A 38 -11.45 3.12 13.64
CA ASP A 38 -12.38 4.23 13.74
C ASP A 38 -13.08 4.52 12.40
N LYS A 39 -12.39 4.37 11.27
CA LYS A 39 -12.98 4.56 9.93
C LYS A 39 -14.12 3.59 9.63
N MET A 40 -13.97 2.32 10.01
CA MET A 40 -15.06 1.34 9.92
C MET A 40 -16.21 1.70 10.87
N SER A 41 -15.89 2.17 12.09
CA SER A 41 -16.91 2.61 13.06
C SER A 41 -17.73 3.82 12.57
N ASP A 42 -17.11 4.74 11.82
CA ASP A 42 -17.79 5.91 11.24
C ASP A 42 -18.82 5.49 10.17
N VAL A 43 -18.57 4.40 9.45
CA VAL A 43 -19.58 3.81 8.55
C VAL A 43 -20.74 3.19 9.33
N GLY A 44 -20.46 2.61 10.50
CA GLY A 44 -21.43 2.01 11.44
C GLY A 44 -21.22 0.51 11.64
N GLY A 45 -22.13 -0.12 12.42
CA GLY A 45 -22.00 -1.51 12.83
C GLY A 45 -21.38 -1.66 14.23
N ILE A 46 -21.04 -2.91 14.61
CA ILE A 46 -20.55 -3.22 15.95
C ILE A 46 -19.06 -3.55 15.90
N ARG A 47 -18.23 -2.67 16.44
CA ARG A 47 -16.80 -2.94 16.64
C ARG A 47 -16.59 -3.83 17.85
N VAL A 48 -16.17 -5.08 17.63
CA VAL A 48 -15.86 -6.06 18.68
C VAL A 48 -14.50 -5.79 19.31
N ARG A 49 -13.52 -5.36 18.48
CA ARG A 49 -12.15 -5.03 18.90
C ARG A 49 -11.49 -4.04 17.96
N HIS A 50 -10.66 -3.15 18.54
CA HIS A 50 -9.87 -2.23 17.74
C HIS A 50 -8.61 -2.94 17.19
N TYR A 51 -8.24 -2.71 15.90
CA TYR A 51 -7.06 -3.36 15.29
C TYR A 51 -5.76 -3.06 16.03
N ARG A 52 -5.62 -1.91 16.70
CA ARG A 52 -4.44 -1.58 17.53
C ARG A 52 -4.20 -2.57 18.66
N GLU A 53 -5.22 -3.29 19.09
CA GLU A 53 -5.11 -4.36 20.08
C GLU A 53 -4.69 -5.71 19.47
N LEU A 54 -4.66 -5.81 18.12
CA LEU A 54 -4.23 -6.99 17.37
C LEU A 54 -2.81 -6.83 16.81
N ALA A 55 -2.41 -5.60 16.51
CA ALA A 55 -1.20 -5.28 15.75
C ALA A 55 0.04 -5.27 16.64
N TYR A 56 0.68 -6.42 16.77
CA TYR A 56 2.05 -6.51 17.26
C TYR A 56 2.96 -6.78 16.06
N MET A 57 3.76 -5.77 15.66
CA MET A 57 4.70 -5.90 14.55
C MET A 57 6.13 -6.10 15.05
N GLY A 58 6.85 -7.03 14.39
CA GLY A 58 8.21 -7.38 14.73
C GLY A 58 8.33 -8.64 15.60
N PHE A 59 9.48 -9.31 15.51
CA PHE A 59 9.68 -10.63 16.14
C PHE A 59 9.58 -10.58 17.68
N VAL A 60 10.22 -9.60 18.30
CA VAL A 60 10.25 -9.46 19.78
C VAL A 60 8.88 -9.06 20.34
N PRO A 61 8.17 -8.02 19.83
CA PRO A 61 6.82 -7.70 20.29
C PRO A 61 5.82 -8.84 20.10
N VAL A 62 5.89 -9.58 18.99
CA VAL A 62 5.02 -10.75 18.77
C VAL A 62 5.25 -11.81 19.82
N LEU A 63 6.51 -12.16 20.13
CA LEU A 63 6.82 -13.16 21.17
C LEU A 63 6.33 -12.73 22.57
N MET A 64 6.48 -11.45 22.93
CA MET A 64 6.05 -10.94 24.24
C MET A 64 4.52 -10.93 24.40
N HIS A 65 3.77 -10.85 23.30
CA HIS A 65 2.30 -10.72 23.31
C HIS A 65 1.56 -11.94 22.77
N LEU A 66 2.23 -13.09 22.61
CA LEU A 66 1.62 -14.35 22.16
C LEU A 66 0.32 -14.71 22.92
N PRO A 67 0.24 -14.65 24.27
CA PRO A 67 -1.00 -14.95 24.98
C PRO A 67 -2.16 -14.02 24.61
N THR A 68 -1.86 -12.74 24.36
CA THR A 68 -2.87 -11.75 23.93
C THR A 68 -3.36 -12.03 22.51
N ILE A 69 -2.45 -12.39 21.60
CA ILE A 69 -2.79 -12.77 20.22
C ILE A 69 -3.71 -14.00 20.22
N PHE A 70 -3.37 -15.06 20.97
CA PHE A 70 -4.21 -16.24 21.07
C PHE A 70 -5.58 -15.96 21.70
N ARG A 71 -5.64 -15.12 22.74
CA ARG A 71 -6.90 -14.71 23.35
C ARG A 71 -7.78 -13.92 22.39
N ASN A 72 -7.19 -12.99 21.63
CA ASN A 72 -7.90 -12.23 20.59
C ASN A 72 -8.42 -13.15 19.48
N MET A 73 -7.63 -14.12 19.06
CA MET A 73 -8.03 -15.12 18.06
C MET A 73 -9.19 -15.99 18.57
N ALA A 74 -9.11 -16.49 19.81
CA ALA A 74 -10.18 -17.28 20.41
C ALA A 74 -11.48 -16.46 20.56
N LYS A 75 -11.38 -15.18 20.96
CA LYS A 75 -12.52 -14.27 21.01
C LYS A 75 -13.13 -14.04 19.62
N CYS A 76 -12.31 -13.81 18.60
CA CYS A 76 -12.76 -13.60 17.23
C CYS A 76 -13.53 -14.83 16.71
N LYS A 77 -12.95 -16.02 16.84
CA LYS A 77 -13.58 -17.30 16.42
C LYS A 77 -14.94 -17.51 17.07
N ARG A 78 -15.03 -17.31 18.38
CA ARG A 78 -16.29 -17.44 19.13
C ARG A 78 -17.32 -16.44 18.68
N ASP A 79 -16.94 -15.16 18.55
CA ASP A 79 -17.83 -14.08 18.17
C ASP A 79 -18.42 -14.26 16.78
N ILE A 80 -17.63 -14.75 15.81
CA ILE A 80 -18.12 -15.08 14.46
C ILE A 80 -19.13 -16.22 14.51
N VAL A 81 -18.81 -17.30 15.24
CA VAL A 81 -19.69 -18.48 15.35
C VAL A 81 -21.00 -18.15 16.09
N GLU A 82 -20.95 -17.33 17.13
CA GLU A 82 -22.15 -16.90 17.87
C GLU A 82 -23.04 -15.96 17.03
N TRP A 83 -22.44 -15.06 16.24
CA TRP A 83 -23.21 -14.09 15.46
C TRP A 83 -23.74 -14.64 14.13
N GLN A 84 -23.16 -15.74 13.61
CA GLN A 84 -23.60 -16.40 12.38
C GLN A 84 -23.75 -15.43 11.19
N PRO A 85 -22.66 -14.78 10.73
CA PRO A 85 -22.72 -13.91 9.57
C PRO A 85 -23.03 -14.70 8.28
N ASP A 86 -23.64 -14.01 7.30
CA ASP A 86 -23.85 -14.55 5.96
C ASP A 86 -22.54 -14.61 5.15
N ALA A 87 -21.53 -13.79 5.52
CA ALA A 87 -20.17 -13.87 4.98
C ALA A 87 -19.13 -13.34 5.97
N LEU A 88 -17.96 -14.01 6.00
CA LEU A 88 -16.74 -13.53 6.64
C LEU A 88 -15.82 -12.88 5.60
N ILE A 89 -15.47 -11.61 5.79
CA ILE A 89 -14.61 -10.85 4.89
C ILE A 89 -13.28 -10.54 5.61
N LEU A 90 -12.20 -11.13 5.13
CA LEU A 90 -10.84 -10.95 5.65
C LEU A 90 -10.11 -9.92 4.80
N VAL A 91 -9.53 -8.90 5.42
CA VAL A 91 -8.84 -7.83 4.68
C VAL A 91 -7.36 -7.83 5.01
N ASP A 92 -6.50 -8.13 4.02
CA ASP A 92 -5.05 -8.25 4.20
C ASP A 92 -4.66 -9.05 5.47
N TYR A 93 -3.62 -8.69 6.22
CA TYR A 93 -3.22 -9.24 7.53
C TYR A 93 -3.13 -10.78 7.59
N PRO A 94 -2.38 -11.42 6.69
CA PRO A 94 -2.46 -12.87 6.46
C PRO A 94 -1.99 -13.75 7.62
N GLY A 95 -1.24 -13.20 8.59
CA GLY A 95 -0.77 -13.95 9.75
C GLY A 95 -1.91 -14.39 10.68
N PHE A 96 -2.90 -13.51 10.87
CA PHE A 96 -4.08 -13.76 11.70
C PHE A 96 -5.25 -14.28 10.87
N ASN A 97 -5.49 -13.65 9.74
CA ASN A 97 -6.67 -13.90 8.91
C ASN A 97 -6.71 -15.32 8.33
N LEU A 98 -5.57 -15.91 7.92
CA LEU A 98 -5.56 -17.28 7.41
C LEU A 98 -5.84 -18.34 8.51
N ASP A 99 -5.47 -18.06 9.76
CA ASP A 99 -5.80 -18.95 10.89
C ASP A 99 -7.30 -18.87 11.26
N ILE A 100 -7.90 -17.69 11.12
CA ILE A 100 -9.36 -17.52 11.26
C ILE A 100 -10.08 -18.22 10.10
N ALA A 101 -9.63 -18.00 8.85
CA ALA A 101 -10.17 -18.68 7.67
C ALA A 101 -10.22 -20.20 7.86
N HIS A 102 -9.09 -20.78 8.28
CA HIS A 102 -8.98 -22.23 8.53
C HIS A 102 -9.99 -22.72 9.56
N TYR A 103 -10.13 -21.99 10.66
CA TYR A 103 -11.07 -22.38 11.71
C TYR A 103 -12.53 -22.32 11.23
N ILE A 104 -12.92 -21.20 10.61
CA ILE A 104 -14.30 -20.98 10.16
C ILE A 104 -14.68 -21.98 9.05
N HIS A 105 -13.82 -22.16 8.05
CA HIS A 105 -14.04 -23.14 6.98
C HIS A 105 -14.15 -24.58 7.53
N SER A 106 -13.38 -24.94 8.56
CA SER A 106 -13.37 -26.29 9.13
C SER A 106 -14.55 -26.58 10.07
N HIS A 107 -15.19 -25.57 10.66
CA HIS A 107 -16.19 -25.75 11.73
C HIS A 107 -17.57 -25.15 11.41
N THR A 108 -17.72 -24.45 10.32
CA THR A 108 -18.96 -23.78 9.92
C THR A 108 -19.20 -23.90 8.43
N GLN A 109 -20.36 -23.43 7.96
CA GLN A 109 -20.65 -23.26 6.52
C GLN A 109 -20.60 -21.78 6.09
N ILE A 110 -20.05 -20.90 6.93
CA ILE A 110 -19.94 -19.47 6.64
C ILE A 110 -18.90 -19.29 5.51
N PRO A 111 -19.27 -18.68 4.38
CA PRO A 111 -18.33 -18.44 3.29
C PRO A 111 -17.24 -17.45 3.70
N VAL A 112 -16.01 -17.74 3.31
CA VAL A 112 -14.82 -16.95 3.63
C VAL A 112 -14.33 -16.22 2.39
N TYR A 113 -14.43 -14.90 2.38
CA TYR A 113 -13.98 -14.03 1.31
C TYR A 113 -12.75 -13.27 1.76
N TYR A 114 -11.77 -13.13 0.87
CA TYR A 114 -10.51 -12.46 1.20
C TYR A 114 -10.30 -11.25 0.29
N TYR A 115 -10.44 -10.05 0.84
CA TYR A 115 -10.24 -8.78 0.15
C TYR A 115 -8.82 -8.25 0.40
N ILE A 116 -8.15 -7.81 -0.65
CA ILE A 116 -6.72 -7.44 -0.69
C ILE A 116 -5.85 -8.67 -0.44
N SER A 117 -5.60 -9.40 -1.51
CA SER A 117 -4.89 -10.69 -1.53
C SER A 117 -3.56 -10.63 -0.75
N PRO A 118 -3.22 -11.69 0.01
CA PRO A 118 -1.92 -11.78 0.66
C PRO A 118 -0.79 -11.77 -0.36
N LYS A 119 0.25 -10.97 -0.15
CA LYS A 119 1.42 -10.83 -1.05
C LYS A 119 2.31 -12.09 -1.05
N ILE A 120 1.72 -13.27 -1.27
CA ILE A 120 2.44 -14.56 -1.24
C ILE A 120 3.40 -14.73 -2.43
N TRP A 121 3.22 -13.96 -3.49
CA TRP A 121 4.12 -13.91 -4.64
C TRP A 121 5.50 -13.33 -4.29
N ALA A 122 5.58 -12.45 -3.29
CA ALA A 122 6.83 -11.86 -2.84
C ALA A 122 7.61 -12.81 -1.91
N TRP A 123 6.90 -13.49 -1.01
CA TRP A 123 7.47 -14.40 -0.02
C TRP A 123 6.38 -15.32 0.56
N LYS A 124 6.75 -16.45 1.16
CA LYS A 124 5.81 -17.43 1.74
C LYS A 124 4.77 -17.97 0.74
N GLU A 125 5.17 -18.21 -0.50
CA GLU A 125 4.33 -18.77 -1.56
C GLU A 125 3.61 -20.07 -1.13
N TRP A 126 4.18 -20.82 -0.18
CA TRP A 126 3.56 -22.01 0.37
C TRP A 126 2.17 -21.79 0.98
N ARG A 127 1.83 -20.55 1.36
CA ARG A 127 0.50 -20.17 1.88
C ARG A 127 -0.62 -20.36 0.86
N ILE A 128 -0.29 -20.53 -0.41
CA ILE A 128 -1.29 -20.85 -1.46
C ILE A 128 -2.11 -22.09 -1.10
N LYS A 129 -1.52 -23.07 -0.41
CA LYS A 129 -2.23 -24.28 0.03
C LYS A 129 -3.33 -23.94 1.03
N ASN A 130 -3.09 -23.01 1.94
CA ASN A 130 -4.07 -22.55 2.92
C ASN A 130 -5.19 -21.77 2.24
N ILE A 131 -4.83 -20.85 1.31
CA ILE A 131 -5.81 -20.06 0.56
C ILE A 131 -6.74 -21.00 -0.22
N LYS A 132 -6.20 -21.96 -0.96
CA LYS A 132 -7.00 -22.92 -1.74
C LYS A 132 -7.94 -23.77 -0.90
N ARG A 133 -7.58 -24.06 0.34
CA ARG A 133 -8.36 -24.90 1.23
C ARG A 133 -9.45 -24.12 1.96
N ASP A 134 -9.14 -22.89 2.41
CA ASP A 134 -9.88 -22.19 3.43
C ASP A 134 -10.55 -20.88 2.96
N VAL A 135 -10.32 -20.46 1.70
CA VAL A 135 -10.86 -19.20 1.16
C VAL A 135 -11.72 -19.53 -0.07
N ASP A 136 -12.99 -19.13 -0.04
CA ASP A 136 -13.93 -19.38 -1.13
C ASP A 136 -13.78 -18.39 -2.28
N GLN A 137 -13.50 -17.11 -1.98
CA GLN A 137 -13.28 -16.07 -2.99
C GLN A 137 -12.12 -15.17 -2.59
N LEU A 138 -11.26 -14.85 -3.54
CA LEU A 138 -10.09 -13.99 -3.35
C LEU A 138 -10.17 -12.77 -4.28
N PHE A 139 -10.10 -11.59 -3.68
CA PHE A 139 -10.14 -10.30 -4.38
C PHE A 139 -8.76 -9.65 -4.37
N SER A 140 -8.22 -9.42 -5.55
CA SER A 140 -6.91 -8.82 -5.76
C SER A 140 -7.01 -7.37 -6.21
N ILE A 141 -6.08 -6.56 -5.75
CA ILE A 141 -5.92 -5.15 -6.14
C ILE A 141 -4.68 -4.91 -7.02
N LEU A 142 -3.97 -5.97 -7.41
CA LEU A 142 -2.77 -5.89 -8.23
C LEU A 142 -2.93 -6.78 -9.48
N PRO A 143 -2.88 -6.22 -10.70
CA PRO A 143 -3.22 -6.95 -11.91
C PRO A 143 -2.28 -8.14 -12.20
N PHE A 144 -1.02 -8.06 -11.78
CA PHE A 144 -0.06 -9.17 -11.96
C PHE A 144 -0.33 -10.37 -11.03
N GLU A 145 -1.21 -10.24 -10.05
CA GLU A 145 -1.63 -11.36 -9.21
C GLU A 145 -2.55 -12.32 -9.96
N VAL A 146 -3.27 -11.87 -10.99
CA VAL A 146 -4.14 -12.73 -11.81
C VAL A 146 -3.34 -13.87 -12.43
N PRO A 147 -2.31 -13.66 -13.26
CA PRO A 147 -1.51 -14.76 -13.80
C PRO A 147 -0.78 -15.57 -12.70
N PHE A 148 -0.41 -14.96 -11.59
CA PHE A 148 0.20 -15.68 -10.48
C PHE A 148 -0.77 -16.70 -9.84
N PHE A 149 -2.00 -16.30 -9.55
CA PHE A 149 -2.96 -17.22 -8.94
C PHE A 149 -3.59 -18.16 -9.96
N GLU A 150 -4.02 -17.68 -11.12
CA GLU A 150 -4.78 -18.47 -12.09
C GLU A 150 -3.88 -19.37 -12.94
N GLN A 151 -2.83 -18.82 -13.55
CA GLN A 151 -1.99 -19.60 -14.47
C GLN A 151 -1.00 -20.50 -13.72
N LYS A 152 -0.31 -19.96 -12.71
CA LYS A 152 0.70 -20.72 -11.97
C LYS A 152 0.07 -21.66 -10.92
N HIS A 153 -0.96 -21.19 -10.21
CA HIS A 153 -1.53 -21.94 -9.10
C HIS A 153 -2.92 -22.54 -9.40
N HIS A 154 -3.51 -22.30 -10.56
CA HIS A 154 -4.84 -22.79 -10.93
C HIS A 154 -5.90 -22.50 -9.85
N TYR A 155 -5.92 -21.26 -9.39
CA TYR A 155 -6.87 -20.75 -8.40
C TYR A 155 -7.50 -19.45 -8.93
N PRO A 156 -8.82 -19.44 -9.23
CA PRO A 156 -9.48 -18.27 -9.76
C PRO A 156 -9.53 -17.13 -8.74
N ILE A 157 -9.35 -15.91 -9.21
CA ILE A 157 -9.43 -14.70 -8.37
C ILE A 157 -10.22 -13.61 -9.07
N HIS A 158 -10.66 -12.61 -8.31
CA HIS A 158 -11.29 -11.41 -8.83
C HIS A 158 -10.30 -10.25 -8.76
N TYR A 159 -9.86 -9.75 -9.91
CA TYR A 159 -9.19 -8.46 -9.95
C TYR A 159 -10.25 -7.36 -9.92
N VAL A 160 -10.20 -6.48 -8.93
CA VAL A 160 -11.26 -5.50 -8.65
C VAL A 160 -10.84 -4.05 -8.82
N GLY A 161 -9.66 -3.81 -9.41
CA GLY A 161 -9.06 -2.47 -9.50
C GLY A 161 -8.11 -2.19 -8.34
N ASN A 162 -7.57 -0.97 -8.29
CA ASN A 162 -6.55 -0.59 -7.31
C ASN A 162 -7.00 0.63 -6.49
N PRO A 163 -7.07 0.54 -5.14
CA PRO A 163 -7.55 1.63 -4.29
C PRO A 163 -6.70 2.90 -4.38
N THR A 164 -5.38 2.76 -4.51
CA THR A 164 -4.48 3.92 -4.68
C THR A 164 -4.78 4.68 -5.98
N ALA A 165 -5.09 3.95 -7.06
CA ALA A 165 -5.46 4.58 -8.33
C ALA A 165 -6.81 5.32 -8.22
N GLU A 166 -7.77 4.74 -7.49
CA GLU A 166 -9.05 5.38 -7.22
C GLU A 166 -8.87 6.66 -6.38
N GLU A 167 -8.10 6.60 -5.29
CA GLU A 167 -7.81 7.75 -4.42
C GLU A 167 -7.11 8.89 -5.18
N VAL A 168 -6.10 8.57 -5.99
CA VAL A 168 -5.40 9.58 -6.81
C VAL A 168 -6.32 10.19 -7.85
N ARG A 169 -7.18 9.38 -8.50
CA ARG A 169 -8.17 9.89 -9.46
C ARG A 169 -9.14 10.87 -8.78
N GLN A 170 -9.75 10.49 -7.66
CA GLN A 170 -10.67 11.34 -6.90
C GLN A 170 -10.00 12.65 -6.44
N PHE A 171 -8.74 12.57 -5.98
CA PHE A 171 -7.99 13.75 -5.61
C PHE A 171 -7.79 14.67 -6.83
N ARG A 172 -7.32 14.14 -7.96
CA ARG A 172 -7.05 14.94 -9.18
C ARG A 172 -8.31 15.60 -9.76
N GLU A 173 -9.48 14.99 -9.62
CA GLU A 173 -10.77 15.54 -10.05
C GLU A 173 -11.21 16.72 -9.18
N SER A 174 -10.87 16.71 -7.89
CA SER A 174 -11.26 17.75 -6.93
C SER A 174 -10.19 18.82 -6.68
N TYR A 175 -8.92 18.52 -7.00
CA TYR A 175 -7.81 19.42 -6.72
C TYR A 175 -7.65 20.49 -7.79
N THR A 176 -7.83 21.76 -7.39
CA THR A 176 -7.78 22.92 -8.30
C THR A 176 -6.71 23.94 -7.94
N GLU A 177 -5.94 23.70 -6.87
CA GLU A 177 -4.89 24.63 -6.42
C GLU A 177 -3.78 24.76 -7.47
N SER A 178 -3.44 25.98 -7.83
CA SER A 178 -2.33 26.26 -8.76
C SER A 178 -0.96 26.07 -8.10
N ALA A 179 0.08 25.90 -8.92
CA ALA A 179 1.45 25.77 -8.45
C ALA A 179 1.90 26.96 -7.59
N ASP A 180 1.45 28.19 -7.91
CA ASP A 180 1.81 29.38 -7.16
C ASP A 180 1.07 29.48 -5.82
N GLU A 181 -0.17 29.01 -5.75
CA GLU A 181 -0.92 28.91 -4.50
C GLU A 181 -0.30 27.88 -3.58
N PHE A 182 0.02 26.70 -4.09
CA PHE A 182 0.72 25.65 -3.35
C PHE A 182 2.06 26.17 -2.79
N ARG A 183 2.88 26.82 -3.62
CA ARG A 183 4.17 27.39 -3.18
C ARG A 183 3.98 28.43 -2.08
N ARG A 184 3.02 29.35 -2.22
CA ARG A 184 2.72 30.37 -1.20
C ARG A 184 2.28 29.75 0.12
N ARG A 185 1.41 28.74 0.07
CA ARG A 185 0.90 28.04 1.27
C ARG A 185 2.00 27.33 2.05
N HIS A 186 2.99 26.81 1.34
CA HIS A 186 4.12 26.09 1.94
C HIS A 186 5.42 26.92 2.03
N ASN A 187 5.38 28.24 1.79
CA ASN A 187 6.54 29.14 1.79
C ASN A 187 7.69 28.65 0.87
N LEU A 188 7.36 28.05 -0.25
CA LEU A 188 8.31 27.53 -1.23
C LEU A 188 8.75 28.62 -2.21
N SER A 189 9.96 28.47 -2.76
CA SER A 189 10.47 29.32 -3.83
C SER A 189 9.83 29.00 -5.18
N SER A 190 10.12 29.81 -6.20
CA SER A 190 9.68 29.55 -7.58
C SER A 190 10.46 28.42 -8.29
N ARG A 191 11.53 27.88 -7.68
CA ARG A 191 12.32 26.79 -8.25
C ARG A 191 11.51 25.53 -8.46
N PRO A 192 11.79 24.73 -9.50
CA PRO A 192 11.18 23.42 -9.68
C PRO A 192 11.41 22.51 -8.45
N ILE A 193 10.44 21.66 -8.13
CA ILE A 193 10.44 20.84 -6.93
C ILE A 193 11.00 19.44 -7.23
N ILE A 194 11.98 18.99 -6.44
CA ILE A 194 12.31 17.58 -6.27
C ILE A 194 11.61 17.11 -5.01
N ALA A 195 10.59 16.25 -5.16
CA ALA A 195 9.87 15.68 -4.05
C ALA A 195 10.67 14.51 -3.42
N LEU A 196 10.76 14.48 -2.09
CA LEU A 196 11.38 13.40 -1.34
C LEU A 196 10.30 12.63 -0.58
N LEU A 197 10.14 11.33 -0.86
CA LEU A 197 9.22 10.43 -0.19
C LEU A 197 10.03 9.33 0.52
N ALA A 198 10.48 9.63 1.74
CA ALA A 198 11.48 8.83 2.45
C ALA A 198 10.93 7.57 3.16
N GLY A 199 9.64 7.27 2.97
CA GLY A 199 8.95 6.14 3.59
C GLY A 199 8.03 6.55 4.74
N SER A 200 7.27 5.58 5.26
CA SER A 200 6.27 5.78 6.31
C SER A 200 6.72 5.30 7.69
N ARG A 201 7.89 4.69 7.81
CA ARG A 201 8.43 4.15 9.06
C ARG A 201 9.71 4.89 9.46
N ARG A 202 9.91 5.07 10.77
CA ARG A 202 11.12 5.74 11.28
C ARG A 202 12.42 5.13 10.77
N GLN A 203 12.47 3.80 10.63
CA GLN A 203 13.65 3.12 10.12
C GLN A 203 13.89 3.44 8.64
N GLU A 204 12.86 3.40 7.82
CA GLU A 204 12.95 3.76 6.39
C GLU A 204 13.45 5.20 6.22
N ILE A 205 12.87 6.15 6.96
CA ILE A 205 13.28 7.56 6.94
C ILE A 205 14.75 7.71 7.36
N LYS A 206 15.16 7.06 8.45
CA LYS A 206 16.54 7.10 8.94
C LYS A 206 17.53 6.58 7.91
N ASP A 207 17.18 5.49 7.24
CA ASP A 207 18.09 4.80 6.33
C ASP A 207 18.14 5.48 4.95
N ASN A 208 17.00 5.95 4.42
CA ASN A 208 16.93 6.49 3.06
C ASN A 208 17.15 8.02 2.97
N LEU A 209 16.56 8.80 3.89
CA LEU A 209 16.48 10.26 3.77
C LEU A 209 17.84 10.96 3.64
N PRO A 210 18.89 10.59 4.41
CA PRO A 210 20.19 11.25 4.28
C PRO A 210 20.76 11.20 2.86
N ALA A 211 20.77 10.03 2.21
CA ALA A 211 21.29 9.88 0.87
C ALA A 211 20.40 10.56 -0.20
N MET A 212 19.07 10.58 0.01
CA MET A 212 18.15 11.31 -0.85
C MET A 212 18.43 12.81 -0.84
N ILE A 213 18.66 13.40 0.35
CA ILE A 213 19.00 14.82 0.48
C ILE A 213 20.37 15.11 -0.14
N ASP A 214 21.38 14.27 0.15
CA ASP A 214 22.75 14.44 -0.42
C ASP A 214 22.73 14.39 -1.95
N ALA A 215 21.89 13.56 -2.55
CA ALA A 215 21.74 13.48 -3.99
C ALA A 215 21.02 14.71 -4.57
N ALA A 216 19.87 15.07 -3.99
CA ALA A 216 19.03 16.15 -4.49
C ALA A 216 19.66 17.55 -4.30
N SER A 217 20.47 17.74 -3.24
CA SER A 217 21.19 19.00 -2.98
C SER A 217 22.20 19.39 -4.08
N ARG A 218 22.59 18.45 -4.94
CA ARG A 218 23.48 18.71 -6.08
C ARG A 218 22.81 19.52 -7.21
N PHE A 219 21.49 19.70 -7.16
CA PHE A 219 20.69 20.41 -8.17
C PHE A 219 20.21 21.75 -7.59
N ALA A 220 21.12 22.73 -7.52
CA ALA A 220 20.89 24.03 -6.90
C ALA A 220 19.78 24.89 -7.56
N ASP A 221 19.45 24.60 -8.81
CA ASP A 221 18.34 25.19 -9.57
C ASP A 221 16.96 24.60 -9.19
N HIS A 222 16.94 23.55 -8.36
CA HIS A 222 15.74 22.94 -7.81
C HIS A 222 15.64 23.18 -6.29
N GLN A 223 14.45 22.98 -5.74
CA GLN A 223 14.21 22.96 -4.30
C GLN A 223 13.79 21.56 -3.84
N MET A 224 14.27 21.18 -2.68
CA MET A 224 13.94 19.90 -2.06
C MET A 224 12.71 20.06 -1.16
N VAL A 225 11.67 19.27 -1.39
CA VAL A 225 10.46 19.27 -0.56
C VAL A 225 10.19 17.85 -0.10
N LEU A 226 10.19 17.64 1.22
CA LEU A 226 9.95 16.34 1.84
C LEU A 226 8.48 16.19 2.24
N ALA A 227 7.84 15.14 1.73
CA ALA A 227 6.54 14.71 2.22
C ALA A 227 6.69 13.98 3.56
N CYS A 228 6.13 14.56 4.62
CA CYS A 228 6.13 13.97 5.95
C CYS A 228 5.02 12.93 6.07
N ALA A 229 5.37 11.70 6.44
CA ALA A 229 4.41 10.62 6.61
C ALA A 229 3.50 10.87 7.83
N PRO A 230 2.21 10.56 7.74
CA PRO A 230 1.29 10.63 8.87
C PRO A 230 1.79 9.81 10.08
N GLY A 231 1.65 10.37 11.28
CA GLY A 231 2.06 9.68 12.51
C GLY A 231 3.55 9.72 12.86
N ILE A 232 4.39 10.34 12.05
CA ILE A 232 5.80 10.61 12.38
C ILE A 232 5.92 12.07 12.84
N PRO A 233 6.37 12.33 14.09
CA PRO A 233 6.50 13.70 14.60
C PRO A 233 7.51 14.53 13.79
N MET A 234 7.20 15.81 13.57
CA MET A 234 8.06 16.76 12.85
C MET A 234 9.50 16.82 13.40
N ASP A 235 9.66 16.76 14.74
CA ASP A 235 10.98 16.76 15.38
C ASP A 235 11.84 15.56 15.00
N TYR A 236 11.22 14.48 14.51
CA TYR A 236 12.00 13.37 13.99
C TYR A 236 12.65 13.71 12.65
N TYR A 237 11.95 14.42 11.78
CA TYR A 237 12.45 14.86 10.47
C TYR A 237 13.52 15.95 10.61
N ARG A 238 13.33 16.91 11.55
CA ARG A 238 14.30 18.00 11.80
C ARG A 238 15.71 17.50 12.03
N LYS A 239 15.89 16.33 12.65
CA LYS A 239 17.21 15.70 12.85
C LYS A 239 17.99 15.45 11.56
N PHE A 240 17.32 15.38 10.42
CA PHE A 240 17.90 15.08 9.11
C PHE A 240 17.93 16.29 8.19
N VAL A 241 17.02 17.25 8.36
CA VAL A 241 16.78 18.34 7.41
C VAL A 241 17.28 19.70 7.87
N ASP A 242 17.47 19.92 9.18
CA ASP A 242 17.90 21.22 9.73
C ASP A 242 19.22 21.69 9.10
N GLY A 243 19.22 22.92 8.55
CA GLY A 243 20.36 23.51 7.86
C GLY A 243 20.67 22.94 6.46
N ARG A 244 19.83 22.05 5.93
CA ARG A 244 20.08 21.37 4.65
C ARG A 244 19.23 21.88 3.48
N GLY A 245 18.44 22.94 3.68
CA GLY A 245 17.63 23.54 2.62
C GLY A 245 16.49 22.62 2.13
N VAL A 246 15.92 21.82 3.02
CA VAL A 246 14.78 20.95 2.74
C VAL A 246 13.53 21.54 3.39
N GLU A 247 12.51 21.78 2.59
CA GLU A 247 11.20 22.21 3.07
C GLU A 247 10.33 20.99 3.43
N LEU A 248 9.47 21.13 4.44
CA LEU A 248 8.64 20.04 4.95
C LEU A 248 7.18 20.30 4.63
N VAL A 249 6.50 19.28 4.08
CA VAL A 249 5.06 19.31 3.80
C VAL A 249 4.40 18.15 4.54
N THR A 250 3.36 18.45 5.33
CA THR A 250 2.58 17.48 6.12
C THR A 250 1.19 17.33 5.55
N ASP A 251 0.69 16.09 5.55
CA ASP A 251 -0.68 15.72 5.15
C ASP A 251 -1.10 16.23 3.74
N ASP A 252 -0.12 16.46 2.86
CA ASP A 252 -0.34 17.09 1.57
C ASP A 252 0.54 16.48 0.44
N THR A 253 0.81 15.18 0.56
CA THR A 253 1.67 14.46 -0.39
C THR A 253 1.15 14.51 -1.82
N TYR A 254 -0.16 14.43 -2.02
CA TYR A 254 -0.76 14.43 -3.34
C TYR A 254 -0.67 15.82 -4.02
N ALA A 255 -0.87 16.89 -3.26
CA ALA A 255 -0.65 18.25 -3.75
C ALA A 255 0.83 18.47 -4.09
N LEU A 256 1.77 18.00 -3.26
CA LEU A 256 3.20 18.05 -3.58
C LEU A 256 3.51 17.31 -4.89
N LEU A 257 2.98 16.09 -5.07
CA LEU A 257 3.19 15.32 -6.30
C LEU A 257 2.57 15.98 -7.53
N SER A 258 1.45 16.70 -7.37
CA SER A 258 0.83 17.45 -8.47
C SER A 258 1.72 18.55 -9.03
N HIS A 259 2.68 19.06 -8.25
CA HIS A 259 3.56 20.15 -8.59
C HIS A 259 5.05 19.77 -8.66
N ALA A 260 5.39 18.49 -8.45
CA ALA A 260 6.77 18.03 -8.45
C ALA A 260 7.32 17.85 -9.89
N ARG A 261 8.56 18.28 -10.10
CA ARG A 261 9.31 18.06 -11.34
C ARG A 261 9.82 16.63 -11.47
N ALA A 262 10.31 16.08 -10.35
CA ALA A 262 10.78 14.72 -10.20
C ALA A 262 10.66 14.29 -8.73
N ALA A 263 10.80 13.00 -8.45
CA ALA A 263 10.74 12.48 -7.10
C ALA A 263 11.85 11.46 -6.81
N VAL A 264 12.28 11.42 -5.55
CA VAL A 264 13.09 10.35 -4.97
C VAL A 264 12.21 9.60 -3.97
N VAL A 265 11.96 8.33 -4.21
CA VAL A 265 10.87 7.60 -3.55
C VAL A 265 11.37 6.31 -2.91
N THR A 266 11.11 6.13 -1.63
CA THR A 266 11.30 4.84 -0.97
C THR A 266 10.32 3.80 -1.52
N SER A 267 10.81 2.60 -1.81
CA SER A 267 9.97 1.52 -2.36
C SER A 267 8.77 1.21 -1.46
N GLY A 268 7.59 1.20 -2.05
CA GLY A 268 6.30 0.98 -1.41
C GLY A 268 5.16 1.49 -2.27
N THR A 269 4.00 1.72 -1.68
CA THR A 269 2.81 2.26 -2.37
C THR A 269 3.10 3.63 -3.01
N ALA A 270 3.94 4.44 -2.37
CA ALA A 270 4.36 5.75 -2.87
C ALA A 270 4.95 5.73 -4.28
N THR A 271 5.55 4.62 -4.72
CA THR A 271 6.05 4.49 -6.10
C THR A 271 4.91 4.47 -7.11
N LEU A 272 3.80 3.84 -6.77
CA LEU A 272 2.60 3.84 -7.61
C LEU A 272 1.91 5.20 -7.59
N GLU A 273 1.73 5.80 -6.40
CA GLU A 273 1.18 7.15 -6.26
C GLU A 273 1.94 8.15 -7.14
N THR A 274 3.28 8.16 -7.04
CA THR A 274 4.14 9.04 -7.85
C THR A 274 3.94 8.83 -9.35
N ALA A 275 3.83 7.59 -9.81
CA ALA A 275 3.56 7.28 -11.21
C ALA A 275 2.16 7.73 -11.66
N LEU A 276 1.14 7.58 -10.81
CA LEU A 276 -0.23 8.02 -11.08
C LEU A 276 -0.35 9.55 -11.17
N PHE A 277 0.52 10.29 -10.47
CA PHE A 277 0.68 11.73 -10.66
C PHE A 277 1.55 12.10 -11.86
N ASN A 278 2.03 11.13 -12.61
CA ASN A 278 2.89 11.32 -13.78
C ASN A 278 4.21 12.05 -13.46
N VAL A 279 4.77 11.80 -12.26
CA VAL A 279 6.02 12.39 -11.79
C VAL A 279 7.16 11.40 -12.02
N PRO A 280 8.19 11.75 -12.84
CA PRO A 280 9.36 10.89 -12.99
C PRO A 280 10.07 10.66 -11.67
N GLN A 281 10.49 9.41 -11.42
CA GLN A 281 11.02 9.04 -10.11
C GLN A 281 12.23 8.11 -10.20
N VAL A 282 13.06 8.19 -9.18
CA VAL A 282 14.05 7.16 -8.85
C VAL A 282 13.60 6.45 -7.57
N VAL A 283 13.53 5.13 -7.62
CA VAL A 283 13.10 4.31 -6.48
C VAL A 283 14.32 3.90 -5.67
N CYS A 284 14.25 4.11 -4.36
CA CYS A 284 15.34 3.87 -3.42
C CYS A 284 14.90 2.91 -2.32
N TYR A 285 15.80 2.06 -1.87
CA TYR A 285 15.59 1.25 -0.68
C TYR A 285 16.91 0.82 -0.05
N GLU A 286 17.27 1.46 1.08
CA GLU A 286 18.39 1.02 1.91
C GLU A 286 18.00 -0.24 2.69
N THR A 287 18.92 -1.15 2.82
CA THR A 287 18.71 -2.38 3.59
C THR A 287 19.83 -2.57 4.61
N PRO A 288 19.51 -2.98 5.85
CA PRO A 288 20.55 -3.37 6.78
C PRO A 288 21.35 -4.55 6.21
N LEU A 289 22.69 -4.48 6.30
CA LEU A 289 23.59 -5.48 5.72
C LEU A 289 23.45 -5.64 4.18
N PRO A 290 23.69 -4.57 3.40
CA PRO A 290 23.37 -4.54 1.96
C PRO A 290 23.98 -5.70 1.17
N ARG A 291 25.21 -6.12 1.47
CA ARG A 291 25.88 -7.25 0.78
C ARG A 291 25.21 -8.60 1.05
N LEU A 292 24.78 -8.85 2.29
CA LEU A 292 24.07 -10.08 2.66
C LEU A 292 22.70 -10.12 2.02
N ILE A 293 21.97 -8.98 2.03
CA ILE A 293 20.63 -8.88 1.45
C ILE A 293 20.70 -8.92 -0.09
N ALA A 294 21.70 -8.32 -0.72
CA ALA A 294 21.93 -8.48 -2.16
C ALA A 294 22.15 -9.97 -2.53
N PHE A 295 22.91 -10.71 -1.72
CA PHE A 295 23.09 -12.15 -1.87
C PHE A 295 21.77 -12.92 -1.66
N LEU A 296 21.05 -12.65 -0.59
CA LEU A 296 19.76 -13.28 -0.27
C LEU A 296 18.68 -12.92 -1.31
N ARG A 297 18.67 -11.69 -1.82
CA ARG A 297 17.77 -11.27 -2.90
C ARG A 297 17.95 -12.11 -4.14
N ARG A 298 19.18 -12.39 -4.55
CA ARG A 298 19.48 -13.25 -5.72
C ARG A 298 19.03 -14.69 -5.54
N HIS A 299 18.95 -15.20 -4.30
CA HIS A 299 18.75 -16.62 -4.02
C HIS A 299 17.42 -16.95 -3.32
N ILE A 300 16.79 -15.99 -2.64
CA ILE A 300 15.61 -16.23 -1.80
C ILE A 300 14.38 -15.45 -2.27
N LEU A 301 14.55 -14.18 -2.68
CA LEU A 301 13.41 -13.41 -3.19
C LEU A 301 13.14 -13.82 -4.64
N LYS A 302 11.92 -14.28 -4.88
CA LYS A 302 11.44 -14.72 -6.19
C LYS A 302 10.99 -13.57 -7.09
N VAL A 303 11.09 -12.32 -6.62
CA VAL A 303 10.63 -11.14 -7.35
C VAL A 303 11.79 -10.41 -8.03
N LYS A 304 11.59 -10.09 -9.29
CA LYS A 304 12.56 -9.38 -10.11
C LYS A 304 12.65 -7.89 -9.73
N TYR A 305 11.54 -7.30 -9.30
CA TYR A 305 11.36 -5.90 -8.98
C TYR A 305 10.80 -5.70 -7.56
N ILE A 306 10.99 -4.50 -6.99
CA ILE A 306 10.47 -4.15 -5.67
C ILE A 306 9.44 -3.02 -5.71
N SER A 307 9.43 -2.18 -6.76
CA SER A 307 8.42 -1.15 -6.94
C SER A 307 7.15 -1.70 -7.58
N LEU A 308 5.99 -1.19 -7.16
CA LEU A 308 4.72 -1.58 -7.77
C LEU A 308 4.67 -1.22 -9.26
N VAL A 309 5.31 -0.12 -9.66
CA VAL A 309 5.38 0.30 -11.07
C VAL A 309 6.01 -0.78 -11.93
N ASN A 310 7.21 -1.27 -11.56
CA ASN A 310 7.91 -2.29 -12.32
C ASN A 310 7.23 -3.66 -12.24
N LEU A 311 6.65 -4.01 -11.08
CA LEU A 311 5.89 -5.24 -10.88
C LEU A 311 4.64 -5.28 -11.77
N ILE A 312 3.88 -4.18 -11.85
CA ILE A 312 2.69 -4.08 -12.69
C ILE A 312 3.07 -4.07 -14.18
N ALA A 313 4.14 -3.36 -14.53
CA ALA A 313 4.65 -3.33 -15.89
C ALA A 313 5.24 -4.67 -16.36
N ASP A 314 5.74 -5.50 -15.41
CA ASP A 314 6.59 -6.68 -15.63
C ASP A 314 7.90 -6.36 -16.38
N ARG A 315 8.37 -5.12 -16.24
CA ARG A 315 9.64 -4.62 -16.80
C ARG A 315 10.14 -3.42 -16.02
N GLU A 316 11.41 -3.04 -16.25
CA GLU A 316 11.95 -1.80 -15.69
C GLU A 316 11.35 -0.59 -16.41
N VAL A 317 10.50 0.13 -15.70
CA VAL A 317 9.96 1.45 -16.06
C VAL A 317 10.68 2.53 -15.26
N VAL A 318 10.90 2.26 -13.98
CA VAL A 318 11.61 3.14 -13.04
C VAL A 318 12.88 2.47 -12.57
N ARG A 319 13.96 3.23 -12.42
CA ARG A 319 15.21 2.70 -11.85
C ARG A 319 15.06 2.41 -10.38
N GLU A 320 15.42 1.18 -9.96
CA GLU A 320 15.43 0.75 -8.56
C GLU A 320 16.87 0.70 -8.05
N LEU A 321 17.20 1.54 -7.08
CA LEU A 321 18.49 1.60 -6.39
C LEU A 321 18.34 0.95 -5.02
N VAL A 322 18.86 -0.27 -4.89
CA VAL A 322 18.61 -1.11 -3.72
C VAL A 322 19.91 -1.71 -3.22
N ALA A 323 20.10 -1.74 -1.92
CA ALA A 323 21.24 -2.37 -1.25
C ALA A 323 22.59 -1.84 -1.77
N ASP A 324 23.32 -2.63 -2.55
CA ASP A 324 24.64 -2.32 -3.10
C ASP A 324 24.62 -1.22 -4.18
N THR A 325 23.46 -0.94 -4.77
CA THR A 325 23.29 0.13 -5.75
C THR A 325 22.73 1.42 -5.14
N PHE A 326 22.29 1.38 -3.87
CA PHE A 326 21.78 2.55 -3.17
C PHE A 326 22.95 3.45 -2.74
N SER A 327 23.04 4.64 -3.31
CA SER A 327 23.99 5.69 -2.90
C SER A 327 23.53 7.05 -3.39
N ALA A 328 23.99 8.12 -2.73
CA ALA A 328 23.70 9.48 -3.16
C ALA A 328 24.19 9.76 -4.58
N GLU A 329 25.33 9.18 -4.99
CA GLU A 329 25.91 9.29 -6.33
C GLU A 329 24.97 8.70 -7.39
N ASN A 330 24.49 7.48 -7.16
CA ASN A 330 23.60 6.79 -8.09
C ASN A 330 22.22 7.48 -8.18
N ILE A 331 21.68 7.95 -7.05
CA ILE A 331 20.44 8.74 -7.03
C ILE A 331 20.63 10.04 -7.84
N ALA A 332 21.73 10.78 -7.61
CA ALA A 332 22.00 12.00 -8.36
C ALA A 332 22.22 11.75 -9.85
N SER A 333 22.92 10.66 -10.19
CA SER A 333 23.10 10.25 -11.60
C SER A 333 21.77 9.98 -12.28
N GLU A 334 20.83 9.32 -11.60
CA GLU A 334 19.51 9.05 -12.15
C GLU A 334 18.65 10.34 -12.25
N LEU A 335 18.66 11.19 -11.21
CA LEU A 335 18.00 12.49 -11.26
C LEU A 335 18.49 13.37 -12.43
N SER A 336 19.81 13.37 -12.71
CA SER A 336 20.37 14.15 -13.82
C SER A 336 19.80 13.76 -15.18
N ARG A 337 19.30 12.53 -15.34
CA ARG A 337 18.64 12.02 -16.54
C ARG A 337 17.13 12.31 -16.58
N LEU A 338 16.51 12.47 -15.39
CA LEU A 338 15.07 12.68 -15.26
C LEU A 338 14.65 14.14 -15.25
N LEU A 339 15.51 15.05 -14.74
CA LEU A 339 15.20 16.47 -14.61
C LEU A 339 15.09 17.20 -15.94
N PRO A 340 15.99 16.98 -16.93
CA PRO A 340 15.84 17.57 -18.26
C PRO A 340 14.66 16.96 -19.02
N GLU A 341 14.08 17.75 -19.94
CA GLU A 341 13.23 17.17 -20.97
C GLU A 341 14.10 16.30 -21.91
N GLY A 342 13.59 15.14 -22.29
CA GLY A 342 14.33 14.24 -23.16
C GLY A 342 13.72 12.84 -23.25
N GLU A 343 14.33 12.02 -24.09
CA GLU A 343 13.83 10.67 -24.39
C GLU A 343 13.71 9.77 -23.15
N TYR A 344 14.66 9.86 -22.22
CA TYR A 344 14.66 9.02 -21.00
C TYR A 344 13.45 9.30 -20.11
N ARG A 345 13.20 10.59 -19.84
CA ARG A 345 12.02 11.06 -19.13
C ARG A 345 10.73 10.64 -19.85
N SER A 346 10.64 10.92 -21.15
CA SER A 346 9.45 10.60 -21.95
C SER A 346 9.14 9.09 -21.98
N ARG A 347 10.17 8.24 -22.02
CA ARG A 347 10.03 6.79 -21.97
C ARG A 347 9.49 6.32 -20.62
N MET A 348 9.92 6.92 -19.52
CA MET A 348 9.38 6.61 -18.19
C MET A 348 7.90 6.98 -18.09
N LEU A 349 7.53 8.19 -18.54
CA LEU A 349 6.13 8.66 -18.55
C LEU A 349 5.23 7.79 -19.44
N ALA A 350 5.72 7.35 -20.61
CA ALA A 350 4.99 6.38 -21.43
C ALA A 350 4.78 5.04 -20.70
N GLY A 351 5.78 4.58 -19.95
CA GLY A 351 5.64 3.38 -19.10
C GLY A 351 4.60 3.54 -17.99
N TYR A 352 4.41 4.74 -17.45
CA TYR A 352 3.32 5.01 -16.50
C TYR A 352 1.95 4.87 -17.17
N GLY A 353 1.79 5.31 -18.42
CA GLY A 353 0.57 5.09 -19.20
C GLY A 353 0.23 3.59 -19.34
N GLU A 354 1.23 2.72 -19.56
CA GLU A 354 1.04 1.28 -19.60
C GLU A 354 0.61 0.72 -18.23
N VAL A 355 1.21 1.21 -17.15
CA VAL A 355 0.85 0.81 -15.77
C VAL A 355 -0.59 1.20 -15.46
N MET A 356 -0.98 2.44 -15.78
CA MET A 356 -2.36 2.91 -15.60
C MET A 356 -3.36 2.10 -16.42
N GLY A 357 -3.03 1.78 -17.67
CA GLY A 357 -3.86 0.93 -18.52
C GLY A 357 -4.06 -0.49 -17.96
N LYS A 358 -3.04 -1.08 -17.31
CA LYS A 358 -3.14 -2.39 -16.65
C LYS A 358 -3.95 -2.34 -15.36
N ILE A 359 -3.90 -1.24 -14.63
CA ILE A 359 -4.67 -1.04 -13.38
C ILE A 359 -6.16 -0.88 -13.70
N GLY A 360 -6.50 -0.19 -14.78
CA GLY A 360 -7.88 0.12 -15.11
C GLY A 360 -8.48 1.23 -14.24
N GLU A 361 -9.78 1.43 -14.40
CA GLU A 361 -10.54 2.53 -13.75
C GLU A 361 -11.58 2.03 -12.75
N ASP A 362 -11.65 0.72 -12.50
CA ASP A 362 -12.63 0.14 -11.60
C ASP A 362 -12.46 0.67 -10.17
N SER A 363 -13.59 0.85 -9.47
CA SER A 363 -13.61 1.13 -8.05
C SER A 363 -13.51 -0.19 -7.27
N PRO A 364 -12.41 -0.45 -6.55
CA PRO A 364 -12.21 -1.73 -5.86
C PRO A 364 -13.30 -2.05 -4.86
N SER A 365 -13.75 -1.05 -4.11
CA SER A 365 -14.78 -1.23 -3.09
C SER A 365 -16.14 -1.53 -3.69
N GLU A 366 -16.54 -0.81 -4.75
CA GLU A 366 -17.82 -1.04 -5.44
C GLU A 366 -17.85 -2.39 -6.13
N CYS A 367 -16.80 -2.71 -6.90
CA CYS A 367 -16.68 -3.97 -7.61
C CYS A 367 -16.73 -5.16 -6.63
N THR A 368 -15.96 -5.08 -5.53
CA THR A 368 -15.95 -6.11 -4.49
C THR A 368 -17.31 -6.26 -3.81
N ALA A 369 -17.96 -5.13 -3.45
CA ALA A 369 -19.26 -5.15 -2.79
C ALA A 369 -20.34 -5.81 -3.67
N HIS A 370 -20.35 -5.46 -4.95
CA HIS A 370 -21.32 -6.05 -5.89
C HIS A 370 -21.12 -7.55 -6.02
N ILE A 371 -19.88 -8.01 -6.22
CA ILE A 371 -19.57 -9.44 -6.33
C ILE A 371 -19.94 -10.20 -5.04
N ILE A 372 -19.56 -9.66 -3.86
CA ILE A 372 -19.90 -10.30 -2.57
C ILE A 372 -21.41 -10.40 -2.40
N TYR A 373 -22.15 -9.32 -2.65
CA TYR A 373 -23.60 -9.28 -2.52
C TYR A 373 -24.27 -10.35 -3.41
N GLU A 374 -23.85 -10.44 -4.68
CA GLU A 374 -24.40 -11.43 -5.62
C GLU A 374 -24.05 -12.89 -5.25
N LEU A 375 -22.89 -13.11 -4.63
CA LEU A 375 -22.49 -14.43 -4.16
C LEU A 375 -23.28 -14.85 -2.91
N VAL A 376 -23.41 -13.98 -1.92
CA VAL A 376 -24.16 -14.26 -0.68
C VAL A 376 -25.65 -14.48 -0.97
N LYS A 377 -26.23 -13.74 -1.91
CA LYS A 377 -27.63 -13.87 -2.30
C LYS A 377 -27.98 -15.25 -2.91
N LYS A 378 -26.98 -15.99 -3.40
CA LYS A 378 -27.16 -17.31 -4.04
C LYS A 378 -27.04 -18.47 -3.04
N ILE A 379 -26.60 -18.21 -1.82
CA ILE A 379 -26.50 -19.20 -0.75
C ILE A 379 -27.82 -19.28 0.02
#